data_0a39bdd0ca4feb069a1302cb7dcfa97e
#
_entry.id   0a39bdd0ca4feb069a1302cb7dcfa97e
#
_cell.length_a   1.000
_cell.length_b   1.000
_cell.length_c   1.000
_cell.angle_alpha   90.00
_cell.angle_beta   90.00
_cell.angle_gamma   90.00
#
_symmetry.space_group_name_H-M   'P 1'
#
loop_
_entity.id
_entity.type
_entity.pdbx_description
1 polymer ?
#
loop_
_entity_poly.entity_id
_entity_poly.type
_entity_poly.pdbx_seq_one_letter_code
_entity_poly.pdbx_strand_id
1 'polypeptide(L)'
;VPPTMRLKNKVSIITGAAQGIGLATAEKFAREGAIVVVCDLRQPGVDAAVARCRELGAQAVGFALNVTDRAAVDAMVAAVKEQFGRIDVLINNAGITKDARLQKMTIDQFDAVIDVNLRAVFHCAQAVADTMVAQGSGSIVNASSVVGIYGNFGQTNYAATKFGVIGFTKTWSRELGPK
;
A
#
# COMPACT_ATOMS: atom_id res chain seq x y z
N VAL A 1 24.59 8.73 -20.00
CA VAL A 1 23.23 9.26 -19.86
C VAL A 1 22.92 9.24 -18.37
N PRO A 2 22.59 10.38 -17.71
CA PRO A 2 22.18 10.35 -16.31
C PRO A 2 20.97 9.44 -16.18
N PRO A 3 20.83 8.68 -15.07
CA PRO A 3 19.69 7.83 -14.86
C PRO A 3 18.41 8.68 -14.92
N THR A 4 17.51 8.32 -15.82
CA THR A 4 16.21 8.97 -15.90
C THR A 4 15.46 8.67 -14.61
N MET A 5 15.24 9.68 -13.78
CA MET A 5 14.40 9.57 -12.57
C MET A 5 12.94 9.43 -12.98
N ARG A 6 12.48 8.18 -13.09
CA ARG A 6 11.13 7.84 -13.61
C ARG A 6 9.99 8.33 -12.75
N LEU A 7 10.23 8.55 -11.46
CA LEU A 7 9.23 8.99 -10.48
C LEU A 7 9.51 10.41 -9.96
N LYS A 8 10.27 11.22 -10.70
CA LYS A 8 10.64 12.57 -10.28
C LYS A 8 9.41 13.36 -9.83
N ASN A 9 9.44 13.83 -8.58
CA ASN A 9 8.37 14.60 -7.94
C ASN A 9 7.01 13.89 -7.81
N LYS A 10 6.94 12.58 -8.02
CA LYS A 10 5.72 11.79 -7.80
C LYS A 10 5.55 11.48 -6.32
N VAL A 11 4.42 11.88 -5.75
CA VAL A 11 4.05 11.57 -4.36
C VAL A 11 3.53 10.14 -4.29
N SER A 12 4.26 9.29 -3.59
CA SER A 12 4.03 7.84 -3.58
C SER A 12 3.81 7.33 -2.17
N ILE A 13 2.59 6.88 -1.86
CA ILE A 13 2.23 6.27 -0.58
C ILE A 13 2.48 4.76 -0.68
N ILE A 14 3.23 4.20 0.28
CA ILE A 14 3.56 2.78 0.32
C ILE A 14 3.18 2.25 1.71
N THR A 15 2.22 1.32 1.77
CA THR A 15 1.81 0.68 3.01
C THR A 15 2.67 -0.55 3.30
N GLY A 16 2.91 -0.84 4.60
CA GLY A 16 3.82 -1.90 5.01
C GLY A 16 5.27 -1.61 4.60
N ALA A 17 5.68 -0.34 4.64
CA ALA A 17 6.93 0.13 4.05
C ALA A 17 8.12 0.16 5.02
N ALA A 18 7.95 -0.28 6.29
CA ALA A 18 9.04 -0.30 7.28
C ALA A 18 10.00 -1.48 7.11
N GLN A 19 9.64 -2.49 6.32
CA GLN A 19 10.46 -3.69 6.13
C GLN A 19 10.15 -4.41 4.80
N GLY A 20 10.94 -5.42 4.48
CA GLY A 20 10.69 -6.36 3.39
C GLY A 20 10.49 -5.69 2.02
N ILE A 21 9.49 -6.17 1.28
CA ILE A 21 9.17 -5.69 -0.08
C ILE A 21 8.75 -4.21 -0.06
N GLY A 22 7.98 -3.79 0.95
CA GLY A 22 7.56 -2.39 1.08
C GLY A 22 8.74 -1.44 1.26
N LEU A 23 9.71 -1.77 2.12
CA LEU A 23 10.92 -0.96 2.29
C LEU A 23 11.77 -0.95 1.02
N ALA A 24 11.99 -2.10 0.38
CA ALA A 24 12.74 -2.17 -0.87
C ALA A 24 12.07 -1.33 -1.99
N THR A 25 10.74 -1.32 -2.02
CA THR A 25 9.97 -0.46 -2.93
C THR A 25 10.18 1.02 -2.61
N ALA A 26 10.09 1.40 -1.33
CA ALA A 26 10.32 2.77 -0.88
C ALA A 26 11.73 3.27 -1.27
N GLU A 27 12.77 2.45 -1.02
CA GLU A 27 14.14 2.76 -1.42
C GLU A 27 14.30 2.89 -2.94
N LYS A 28 13.68 1.99 -3.70
CA LYS A 28 13.74 2.07 -5.17
C LYS A 28 13.05 3.33 -5.67
N PHE A 29 11.89 3.68 -5.13
CA PHE A 29 11.16 4.89 -5.46
C PHE A 29 11.97 6.16 -5.11
N ALA A 30 12.64 6.14 -3.95
CA ALA A 30 13.54 7.22 -3.54
C ALA A 30 14.64 7.46 -4.58
N ARG A 31 15.32 6.40 -5.04
CA ARG A 31 16.35 6.48 -6.10
C ARG A 31 15.81 6.95 -7.46
N GLU A 32 14.53 6.77 -7.71
CA GLU A 32 13.84 7.23 -8.93
C GLU A 32 13.25 8.64 -8.82
N GLY A 33 13.53 9.36 -7.71
CA GLY A 33 13.17 10.75 -7.50
C GLY A 33 11.75 10.98 -6.96
N ALA A 34 11.09 9.94 -6.44
CA ALA A 34 9.78 10.09 -5.79
C ALA A 34 9.87 10.86 -4.47
N ILE A 35 8.78 11.51 -4.10
CA ILE A 35 8.48 11.89 -2.73
C ILE A 35 7.85 10.66 -2.07
N VAL A 36 8.52 10.09 -1.08
CA VAL A 36 8.13 8.81 -0.49
C VAL A 36 7.33 9.02 0.80
N VAL A 37 6.13 8.47 0.85
CA VAL A 37 5.29 8.43 2.04
C VAL A 37 5.33 7.01 2.60
N VAL A 38 6.05 6.83 3.69
CA VAL A 38 6.21 5.55 4.39
C VAL A 38 5.03 5.37 5.35
N CYS A 39 4.25 4.32 5.18
CA CYS A 39 3.16 3.97 6.08
C CYS A 39 3.35 2.56 6.64
N ASP A 40 3.37 2.43 7.97
CA ASP A 40 3.49 1.15 8.66
C ASP A 40 2.90 1.24 10.08
N LEU A 41 2.80 0.11 10.77
CA LEU A 41 2.16 0.03 12.08
C LEU A 41 3.03 0.64 13.21
N ARG A 42 4.36 0.53 13.12
CA ARG A 42 5.26 0.83 14.24
C ARG A 42 6.15 2.05 13.94
N GLN A 43 6.05 3.07 14.80
CA GLN A 43 6.81 4.32 14.65
C GLN A 43 8.31 4.13 14.46
N PRO A 44 9.03 3.30 15.26
CA PRO A 44 10.49 3.14 15.05
C PRO A 44 10.85 2.59 13.67
N GLY A 45 10.02 1.68 13.12
CA GLY A 45 10.23 1.16 11.77
C GLY A 45 9.95 2.20 10.69
N VAL A 46 8.93 3.02 10.89
CA VAL A 46 8.59 4.14 9.99
C VAL A 46 9.74 5.16 9.99
N ASP A 47 10.25 5.55 11.15
CA ASP A 47 11.34 6.53 11.27
C ASP A 47 12.61 6.04 10.59
N ALA A 48 12.97 4.77 10.79
CA ALA A 48 14.13 4.15 10.14
C ALA A 48 13.98 4.11 8.61
N ALA A 49 12.81 3.75 8.10
CA ALA A 49 12.55 3.71 6.65
C ALA A 49 12.57 5.12 6.02
N VAL A 50 12.03 6.11 6.70
CA VAL A 50 12.09 7.52 6.28
C VAL A 50 13.54 8.00 6.23
N ALA A 51 14.33 7.75 7.28
CA ALA A 51 15.75 8.09 7.31
C ALA A 51 16.49 7.45 6.13
N ARG A 52 16.23 6.18 5.86
CA ARG A 52 16.83 5.46 4.73
C ARG A 52 16.48 6.07 3.37
N CYS A 53 15.22 6.47 3.16
CA CYS A 53 14.84 7.15 1.92
C CYS A 53 15.53 8.51 1.77
N ARG A 54 15.70 9.26 2.86
CA ARG A 54 16.40 10.55 2.87
C ARG A 54 17.90 10.42 2.59
N GLU A 55 18.55 9.39 3.12
CA GLU A 55 19.96 9.05 2.79
C GLU A 55 20.14 8.79 1.29
N LEU A 56 19.11 8.30 0.61
CA LEU A 56 19.09 8.07 -0.84
C LEU A 56 18.75 9.34 -1.64
N GLY A 57 18.64 10.50 -0.97
CA GLY A 57 18.39 11.79 -1.61
C GLY A 57 16.93 12.15 -1.85
N ALA A 58 15.99 11.35 -1.36
CA ALA A 58 14.57 11.62 -1.55
C ALA A 58 13.98 12.50 -0.44
N GLN A 59 12.96 13.27 -0.78
CA GLN A 59 12.03 13.80 0.21
C GLN A 59 11.16 12.64 0.72
N ALA A 60 11.11 12.45 2.04
CA ALA A 60 10.33 11.37 2.63
C ALA A 60 9.65 11.80 3.93
N VAL A 61 8.44 11.32 4.14
CA VAL A 61 7.65 11.50 5.36
C VAL A 61 7.09 10.15 5.81
N GLY A 62 6.78 10.01 7.09
CA GLY A 62 6.32 8.76 7.67
C GLY A 62 5.04 8.92 8.48
N PHE A 63 4.20 7.90 8.43
CA PHE A 63 2.97 7.80 9.21
C PHE A 63 2.90 6.42 9.87
N ALA A 64 2.93 6.41 11.20
CA ALA A 64 2.68 5.19 11.96
C ALA A 64 1.16 5.06 12.18
N LEU A 65 0.55 4.11 11.50
CA LEU A 65 -0.88 3.87 11.61
C LEU A 65 -1.24 2.40 11.30
N ASN A 66 -2.39 1.97 11.80
CA ASN A 66 -3.00 0.72 11.39
C ASN A 66 -3.87 0.96 10.15
N VAL A 67 -3.55 0.32 9.03
CA VAL A 67 -4.32 0.46 7.78
C VAL A 67 -5.76 -0.08 7.87
N THR A 68 -6.08 -0.85 8.91
CA THR A 68 -7.46 -1.27 9.18
C THR A 68 -8.31 -0.18 9.83
N ASP A 69 -7.68 0.87 10.38
CA ASP A 69 -8.36 2.05 10.92
C ASP A 69 -8.61 3.05 9.79
N ARG A 70 -9.85 3.11 9.35
CA ARG A 70 -10.26 4.00 8.24
C ARG A 70 -10.01 5.47 8.56
N ALA A 71 -10.29 5.90 9.79
CA ALA A 71 -10.09 7.30 10.17
C ALA A 71 -8.61 7.70 10.14
N ALA A 72 -7.71 6.79 10.59
CA ALA A 72 -6.27 7.01 10.51
C ALA A 72 -5.77 7.08 9.05
N VAL A 73 -6.32 6.23 8.17
CA VAL A 73 -6.01 6.27 6.72
C VAL A 73 -6.46 7.61 6.11
N ASP A 74 -7.69 8.04 6.38
CA ASP A 74 -8.21 9.31 5.87
C ASP A 74 -7.39 10.50 6.36
N ALA A 75 -6.98 10.52 7.64
CA ALA A 75 -6.13 11.57 8.21
C ALA A 75 -4.73 11.60 7.55
N MET A 76 -4.13 10.45 7.30
CA MET A 76 -2.86 10.36 6.59
C MET A 76 -2.98 10.90 5.17
N VAL A 77 -4.00 10.50 4.42
CA VAL A 77 -4.23 10.96 3.04
C VAL A 77 -4.46 12.48 3.00
N ALA A 78 -5.24 13.02 3.94
CA ALA A 78 -5.46 14.47 4.06
C ALA A 78 -4.16 15.22 4.33
N ALA A 79 -3.32 14.74 5.26
CA ALA A 79 -2.04 15.36 5.58
C ALA A 79 -1.06 15.32 4.38
N VAL A 80 -1.00 14.20 3.65
CA VAL A 80 -0.19 14.10 2.44
C VAL A 80 -0.66 15.07 1.35
N LYS A 81 -1.98 15.18 1.16
CA LYS A 81 -2.57 16.13 0.20
C LYS A 81 -2.31 17.58 0.59
N GLU A 82 -2.43 17.91 1.87
CA GLU A 82 -2.14 19.24 2.39
C GLU A 82 -0.67 19.61 2.19
N GLN A 83 0.25 18.69 2.49
CA GLN A 83 1.69 18.95 2.42
C GLN A 83 2.24 19.03 0.99
N PHE A 84 1.74 18.18 0.08
CA PHE A 84 2.31 18.01 -1.26
C PHE A 84 1.36 18.41 -2.40
N GLY A 85 0.11 18.67 -2.13
CA GLY A 85 -0.90 19.09 -3.11
C GLY A 85 -1.36 17.99 -4.06
N ARG A 86 -0.76 16.79 -4.01
CA ARG A 86 -1.03 15.70 -4.94
C ARG A 86 -0.75 14.32 -4.35
N ILE A 87 -1.31 13.29 -4.96
CA ILE A 87 -0.99 11.88 -4.69
C ILE A 87 -0.95 11.17 -6.05
N ASP A 88 0.22 10.66 -6.43
CA ASP A 88 0.42 10.06 -7.75
C ASP A 88 0.37 8.54 -7.73
N VAL A 89 0.87 7.93 -6.66
CA VAL A 89 1.00 6.48 -6.55
C VAL A 89 0.55 6.01 -5.18
N LEU A 90 -0.24 4.94 -5.15
CA LEU A 90 -0.55 4.16 -3.96
C LEU A 90 -0.07 2.73 -4.16
N ILE A 91 0.79 2.23 -3.29
CA ILE A 91 1.21 0.84 -3.22
C ILE A 91 0.56 0.19 -2.00
N ASN A 92 -0.47 -0.60 -2.22
CA ASN A 92 -1.10 -1.45 -1.21
C ASN A 92 -0.28 -2.73 -1.04
N ASN A 93 0.74 -2.65 -0.16
CA ASN A 93 1.67 -3.74 0.12
C ASN A 93 1.50 -4.33 1.53
N ALA A 94 0.94 -3.59 2.49
CA ALA A 94 0.69 -4.10 3.83
C ALA A 94 -0.08 -5.42 3.78
N GLY A 95 0.39 -6.41 4.53
CA GLY A 95 -0.25 -7.72 4.56
C GLY A 95 0.32 -8.60 5.65
N ILE A 96 -0.50 -9.54 6.10
CA ILE A 96 -0.14 -10.55 7.11
C ILE A 96 -0.58 -11.94 6.66
N THR A 97 -0.02 -12.94 7.30
CA THR A 97 -0.48 -14.33 7.25
C THR A 97 -0.88 -14.81 8.64
N LYS A 98 -1.92 -15.64 8.73
CA LYS A 98 -2.31 -16.40 9.93
C LYS A 98 -2.80 -17.75 9.46
N ASP A 99 -1.82 -18.63 9.20
CA ASP A 99 -2.04 -19.91 8.53
C ASP A 99 -2.65 -20.94 9.48
N ALA A 100 -3.65 -21.66 9.01
CA ALA A 100 -4.24 -22.82 9.65
C ALA A 100 -5.01 -23.66 8.63
N ARG A 101 -5.09 -24.99 8.85
CA ARG A 101 -5.97 -25.85 8.03
C ARG A 101 -7.42 -25.38 8.18
N LEU A 102 -8.24 -25.56 7.15
CA LEU A 102 -9.64 -25.16 7.13
C LEU A 102 -10.40 -25.57 8.42
N GLN A 103 -10.24 -26.81 8.87
CA GLN A 103 -10.94 -27.33 10.07
C GLN A 103 -10.39 -26.75 11.40
N LYS A 104 -9.28 -26.04 11.39
CA LYS A 104 -8.60 -25.48 12.58
C LYS A 104 -8.46 -23.97 12.56
N MET A 105 -8.77 -23.34 11.43
CA MET A 105 -8.72 -21.88 11.31
C MET A 105 -9.78 -21.26 12.20
N THR A 106 -9.36 -20.38 13.10
CA THR A 106 -10.30 -19.62 13.94
C THR A 106 -10.86 -18.44 13.15
N ILE A 107 -12.02 -17.96 13.58
CA ILE A 107 -12.62 -16.75 13.01
C ILE A 107 -11.67 -15.55 13.16
N ASP A 108 -11.01 -15.40 14.32
CA ASP A 108 -10.04 -14.31 14.53
C ASP A 108 -8.86 -14.38 13.56
N GLN A 109 -8.35 -15.59 13.24
CA GLN A 109 -7.31 -15.74 12.23
C GLN A 109 -7.80 -15.38 10.83
N PHE A 110 -9.03 -15.75 10.51
CA PHE A 110 -9.66 -15.43 9.23
C PHE A 110 -9.87 -13.92 9.11
N ASP A 111 -10.56 -13.31 10.07
CA ASP A 111 -10.92 -11.89 10.07
C ASP A 111 -9.70 -10.97 10.06
N ALA A 112 -8.67 -11.28 10.85
CA ALA A 112 -7.44 -10.49 10.87
C ALA A 112 -6.78 -10.40 9.50
N VAL A 113 -6.76 -11.49 8.73
CA VAL A 113 -6.18 -11.49 7.38
C VAL A 113 -7.09 -10.77 6.39
N ILE A 114 -8.41 -10.95 6.48
CA ILE A 114 -9.39 -10.20 5.67
C ILE A 114 -9.25 -8.70 5.92
N ASP A 115 -9.16 -8.29 7.17
CA ASP A 115 -9.09 -6.87 7.53
C ASP A 115 -7.83 -6.19 6.98
N VAL A 116 -6.67 -6.81 7.15
CA VAL A 116 -5.40 -6.20 6.70
C VAL A 116 -5.21 -6.35 5.20
N ASN A 117 -5.42 -7.57 4.64
CA ASN A 117 -5.02 -7.85 3.27
C ASN A 117 -6.09 -7.48 2.23
N LEU A 118 -7.35 -7.26 2.64
CA LEU A 118 -8.44 -6.95 1.71
C LEU A 118 -9.16 -5.65 2.09
N ARG A 119 -9.72 -5.56 3.30
CA ARG A 119 -10.49 -4.38 3.71
C ARG A 119 -9.60 -3.12 3.73
N ALA A 120 -8.39 -3.20 4.27
CA ALA A 120 -7.46 -2.08 4.28
C ALA A 120 -7.02 -1.63 2.88
N VAL A 121 -6.89 -2.55 1.93
CA VAL A 121 -6.64 -2.21 0.52
C VAL A 121 -7.76 -1.35 -0.05
N PHE A 122 -9.02 -1.70 0.25
CA PHE A 122 -10.17 -0.87 -0.11
C PHE A 122 -10.14 0.49 0.59
N HIS A 123 -9.85 0.55 1.90
CA HIS A 123 -9.75 1.82 2.64
C HIS A 123 -8.75 2.78 1.99
N CYS A 124 -7.53 2.31 1.74
CA CYS A 124 -6.47 3.14 1.18
C CYS A 124 -6.79 3.58 -0.26
N ALA A 125 -7.29 2.65 -1.09
CA ALA A 125 -7.63 2.97 -2.47
C ALA A 125 -8.77 4.00 -2.56
N GLN A 126 -9.84 3.82 -1.77
CA GLN A 126 -10.96 4.76 -1.76
C GLN A 126 -10.54 6.13 -1.24
N ALA A 127 -9.66 6.19 -0.23
CA ALA A 127 -9.20 7.46 0.34
C ALA A 127 -8.40 8.32 -0.66
N VAL A 128 -7.69 7.72 -1.61
CA VAL A 128 -6.92 8.46 -2.63
C VAL A 128 -7.68 8.68 -3.94
N ALA A 129 -8.75 7.93 -4.19
CA ALA A 129 -9.44 7.88 -5.48
C ALA A 129 -9.91 9.26 -5.97
N ASP A 130 -10.62 10.02 -5.14
CA ASP A 130 -11.13 11.34 -5.53
C ASP A 130 -10.01 12.33 -5.87
N THR A 131 -8.88 12.24 -5.15
CA THR A 131 -7.71 13.08 -5.44
C THR A 131 -7.11 12.72 -6.80
N MET A 132 -6.95 11.44 -7.11
CA MET A 132 -6.41 10.99 -8.39
C MET A 132 -7.34 11.30 -9.55
N VAL A 133 -8.66 11.14 -9.37
CA VAL A 133 -9.67 11.53 -10.37
C VAL A 133 -9.61 13.02 -10.64
N ALA A 134 -9.58 13.86 -9.61
CA ALA A 134 -9.49 15.32 -9.76
C ALA A 134 -8.19 15.77 -10.45
N GLN A 135 -7.10 15.00 -10.29
CA GLN A 135 -5.82 15.22 -10.97
C GLN A 135 -5.84 14.79 -12.45
N GLY A 136 -6.78 13.94 -12.87
CA GLY A 136 -6.76 13.27 -14.17
C GLY A 136 -5.61 12.28 -14.32
N SER A 137 -4.98 11.86 -13.21
CA SER A 137 -3.83 10.94 -13.23
C SER A 137 -3.60 10.30 -11.86
N GLY A 138 -3.15 9.05 -11.86
CA GLY A 138 -2.78 8.30 -10.67
C GLY A 138 -2.48 6.84 -10.99
N SER A 139 -1.87 6.14 -10.06
CA SER A 139 -1.64 4.69 -10.16
C SER A 139 -1.88 4.02 -8.82
N ILE A 140 -2.73 3.01 -8.78
CA ILE A 140 -2.96 2.16 -7.62
C ILE A 140 -2.42 0.77 -7.94
N VAL A 141 -1.45 0.31 -7.15
CA VAL A 141 -0.84 -1.03 -7.28
C VAL A 141 -1.20 -1.86 -6.06
N ASN A 142 -1.82 -3.01 -6.27
CA ASN A 142 -2.24 -3.93 -5.22
C ASN A 142 -1.36 -5.18 -5.24
N ALA A 143 -0.69 -5.47 -4.13
CA ALA A 143 0.14 -6.66 -3.98
C ALA A 143 -0.72 -7.92 -3.88
N SER A 144 -0.81 -8.69 -4.96
CA SER A 144 -1.41 -10.02 -4.98
C SER A 144 -0.37 -11.11 -4.67
N SER A 145 -0.69 -12.34 -4.96
CA SER A 145 0.18 -13.50 -4.76
C SER A 145 -0.21 -14.62 -5.71
N VAL A 146 0.75 -15.47 -6.05
CA VAL A 146 0.50 -16.75 -6.73
C VAL A 146 -0.47 -17.64 -5.93
N VAL A 147 -0.46 -17.50 -4.60
CA VAL A 147 -1.39 -18.20 -3.71
C VAL A 147 -2.85 -17.81 -3.97
N GLY A 148 -3.11 -16.59 -4.38
CA GLY A 148 -4.46 -16.17 -4.80
C GLY A 148 -4.96 -16.93 -6.04
N ILE A 149 -4.07 -17.38 -6.92
CA ILE A 149 -4.43 -18.09 -8.16
C ILE A 149 -4.49 -19.61 -7.93
N TYR A 150 -3.47 -20.16 -7.28
CA TYR A 150 -3.29 -21.61 -7.19
C TYR A 150 -3.69 -22.19 -5.82
N GLY A 151 -3.94 -21.33 -4.83
CA GLY A 151 -4.12 -21.75 -3.44
C GLY A 151 -2.80 -22.19 -2.78
N ASN A 152 -2.85 -22.39 -1.47
CA ASN A 152 -1.79 -23.00 -0.71
C ASN A 152 -2.36 -23.65 0.56
N PHE A 153 -1.72 -24.69 1.02
CA PHE A 153 -2.13 -25.42 2.20
C PHE A 153 -2.14 -24.53 3.44
N GLY A 154 -3.25 -24.51 4.18
CA GLY A 154 -3.41 -23.72 5.39
C GLY A 154 -3.65 -22.21 5.16
N GLN A 155 -3.84 -21.74 3.93
CA GLN A 155 -3.95 -20.31 3.61
C GLN A 155 -5.33 -19.94 3.02
N THR A 156 -6.41 -20.51 3.54
CA THR A 156 -7.77 -20.19 3.08
C THR A 156 -8.05 -18.68 3.11
N ASN A 157 -7.74 -18.02 4.23
CA ASN A 157 -7.90 -16.58 4.41
C ASN A 157 -7.00 -15.77 3.47
N TYR A 158 -5.71 -16.11 3.44
CA TYR A 158 -4.71 -15.40 2.64
C TYR A 158 -5.00 -15.53 1.13
N ALA A 159 -5.28 -16.74 0.64
CA ALA A 159 -5.63 -16.99 -0.75
C ALA A 159 -6.86 -16.19 -1.18
N ALA A 160 -7.91 -16.18 -0.36
CA ALA A 160 -9.13 -15.41 -0.62
C ALA A 160 -8.83 -13.91 -0.77
N THR A 161 -8.00 -13.33 0.11
CA THR A 161 -7.64 -11.91 0.03
C THR A 161 -6.82 -11.59 -1.20
N LYS A 162 -5.83 -12.45 -1.54
CA LYS A 162 -4.93 -12.22 -2.66
C LYS A 162 -5.61 -12.41 -4.03
N PHE A 163 -6.64 -13.25 -4.10
CA PHE A 163 -7.54 -13.31 -5.25
C PHE A 163 -8.51 -12.12 -5.28
N GLY A 164 -9.04 -11.71 -4.11
CA GLY A 164 -9.94 -10.56 -3.98
C GLY A 164 -9.34 -9.25 -4.49
N VAL A 165 -8.07 -8.98 -4.22
CA VAL A 165 -7.41 -7.75 -4.73
C VAL A 165 -7.21 -7.76 -6.25
N ILE A 166 -7.19 -8.93 -6.90
CA ILE A 166 -7.24 -9.03 -8.37
C ILE A 166 -8.61 -8.53 -8.87
N GLY A 167 -9.69 -8.95 -8.18
CA GLY A 167 -11.04 -8.46 -8.46
C GLY A 167 -11.15 -6.95 -8.31
N PHE A 168 -10.64 -6.38 -7.22
CA PHE A 168 -10.56 -4.93 -7.01
C PHE A 168 -9.84 -4.24 -8.16
N THR A 169 -8.66 -4.70 -8.51
CA THR A 169 -7.85 -4.11 -9.58
C THR A 169 -8.60 -4.08 -10.90
N LYS A 170 -9.25 -5.19 -11.28
CA LYS A 170 -10.05 -5.27 -12.51
C LYS A 170 -11.25 -4.32 -12.50
N THR A 171 -11.93 -4.20 -11.36
CA THR A 171 -13.09 -3.31 -11.21
C THR A 171 -12.66 -1.85 -11.25
N TRP A 172 -11.69 -1.47 -10.42
CA TRP A 172 -11.22 -0.09 -10.33
C TRP A 172 -10.56 0.39 -11.63
N SER A 173 -9.93 -0.49 -12.40
CA SER A 173 -9.41 -0.11 -13.73
C SER A 173 -10.50 0.32 -14.70
N ARG A 174 -11.73 -0.18 -14.54
CA ARG A 174 -12.89 0.23 -15.36
C ARG A 174 -13.55 1.49 -14.83
N GLU A 175 -13.57 1.67 -13.51
CA GLU A 175 -14.21 2.83 -12.88
C GLU A 175 -13.35 4.10 -12.93
N LEU A 176 -12.04 3.96 -12.71
CA LEU A 176 -11.09 5.07 -12.61
C LEU A 176 -10.28 5.30 -13.89
N GLY A 177 -10.00 4.26 -14.66
CA GLY A 177 -9.15 4.34 -15.84
C GLY A 177 -9.60 5.33 -16.92
N PRO A 178 -10.92 5.53 -17.16
CA PRO A 178 -11.41 6.53 -18.11
C PRO A 178 -11.36 7.97 -17.61
N LYS A 179 -11.05 8.21 -16.34
CA LYS A 179 -11.08 9.52 -15.66
C LYS A 179 -9.67 10.04 -15.42
#